data_d48db332f23b5dc4497a326a74fd8a67
#
_entry.id   d48db332f23b5dc4497a326a74fd8a67
#
_cell.length_a   1.000
_cell.length_b   1.000
_cell.length_c   1.000
_cell.angle_alpha   90.00
_cell.angle_beta   90.00
_cell.angle_gamma   90.00
#
_symmetry.space_group_name_H-M   'P 1'
#
loop_
_entity.id
_entity.type
_entity.pdbx_description
1 polymer ?
#
loop_
_entity_poly.entity_id
_entity_poly.type
_entity_poly.pdbx_seq_one_letter_code
_entity_poly.pdbx_strand_id
1 'polypeptide(L)'
;AAYNSSDLNQLMSSGSCAYGDLSGADLSSLDLTGANLTGSNLTGARLIKTKLAGAVFDKAVLTKTVLTDAELANTSFKAAQLNYTNFSGSDLKTADFTQANAFRAKFANCDLQFAVFYLTNLQEATLDSSNCLEADLTQANLSYAWLYNTNLHEAVLVYANLFNAKMNNANLSNANLTGATLSQALLQNANLNNAMLDKAVLDQTDFKGASMNFTDFGTAFKTEAIFE
;
A
#
# COMPACT_ATOMS: atom_id res chain seq x y z
N ALA A 1 20.94 10.15 13.48
CA ALA A 1 20.90 9.72 14.88
C ALA A 1 21.43 8.30 14.92
N ALA A 2 22.15 7.96 15.96
CA ALA A 2 22.66 6.59 16.15
C ALA A 2 21.61 5.82 16.99
N TYR A 3 21.29 4.61 16.57
CA TYR A 3 20.43 3.70 17.32
C TYR A 3 20.97 3.40 18.71
N ASN A 4 20.11 2.89 19.59
CA ASN A 4 20.53 2.40 20.91
C ASN A 4 21.15 0.98 20.75
N SER A 5 22.43 0.83 21.08
CA SER A 5 23.12 -0.47 20.94
C SER A 5 22.58 -1.55 21.87
N SER A 6 22.03 -1.19 23.03
CA SER A 6 21.34 -2.14 23.93
C SER A 6 20.07 -2.68 23.28
N ASP A 7 19.29 -1.82 22.61
CA ASP A 7 18.06 -2.20 21.93
C ASP A 7 18.37 -3.11 20.72
N LEU A 8 19.43 -2.80 19.97
CA LEU A 8 19.89 -3.67 18.90
C LEU A 8 20.31 -5.04 19.42
N ASN A 9 21.08 -5.10 20.50
CA ASN A 9 21.50 -6.35 21.13
C ASN A 9 20.28 -7.16 21.64
N GLN A 10 19.28 -6.47 22.19
CA GLN A 10 18.03 -7.11 22.63
C GLN A 10 17.30 -7.73 21.43
N LEU A 11 17.17 -7.01 20.30
CA LEU A 11 16.57 -7.55 19.08
C LEU A 11 17.31 -8.80 18.63
N MET A 12 18.64 -8.74 18.56
CA MET A 12 19.47 -9.85 18.06
C MET A 12 19.41 -11.09 18.97
N SER A 13 19.24 -10.91 20.29
CA SER A 13 19.23 -12.03 21.25
C SER A 13 17.87 -12.63 21.49
N SER A 14 16.79 -11.82 21.45
CA SER A 14 15.45 -12.25 21.83
C SER A 14 14.42 -12.23 20.67
N GLY A 15 14.77 -11.64 19.52
CA GLY A 15 13.81 -11.38 18.44
C GLY A 15 12.77 -10.32 18.78
N SER A 16 12.97 -9.52 19.84
CA SER A 16 12.05 -8.47 20.26
C SER A 16 12.78 -7.19 20.65
N CYS A 17 12.29 -6.07 20.13
CA CYS A 17 12.74 -4.73 20.49
C CYS A 17 11.54 -3.77 20.53
N ALA A 18 10.47 -4.19 21.21
CA ALA A 18 9.28 -3.36 21.33
C ALA A 18 9.64 -2.03 22.05
N TYR A 19 9.18 -0.93 21.44
CA TYR A 19 9.44 0.46 21.91
C TYR A 19 10.92 0.86 21.94
N GLY A 20 11.83 0.08 21.35
CA GLY A 20 13.26 0.40 21.31
C GLY A 20 13.63 1.39 20.21
N ASP A 21 14.84 1.92 20.29
CA ASP A 21 15.41 2.84 19.30
C ASP A 21 16.42 2.13 18.39
N LEU A 22 15.99 1.85 17.16
CA LEU A 22 16.77 1.26 16.07
C LEU A 22 16.99 2.26 14.93
N SER A 23 16.83 3.56 15.20
CA SER A 23 16.94 4.62 14.20
C SER A 23 18.29 4.61 13.51
N GLY A 24 18.28 4.55 12.16
CA GLY A 24 19.49 4.51 11.34
C GLY A 24 20.29 3.19 11.44
N ALA A 25 19.80 2.17 12.15
CA ALA A 25 20.47 0.87 12.19
C ALA A 25 20.51 0.20 10.82
N ASP A 26 21.57 -0.53 10.52
CA ASP A 26 21.64 -1.43 9.37
C ASP A 26 21.33 -2.86 9.82
N LEU A 27 20.12 -3.31 9.46
CA LEU A 27 19.57 -4.63 9.75
C LEU A 27 19.46 -5.47 8.45
N SER A 28 20.12 -5.03 7.39
CA SER A 28 20.01 -5.66 6.07
C SER A 28 20.46 -7.11 6.07
N SER A 29 19.75 -7.96 5.33
CA SER A 29 20.01 -9.39 5.16
C SER A 29 19.97 -10.23 6.44
N LEU A 30 19.48 -9.68 7.56
CA LEU A 30 19.29 -10.44 8.80
C LEU A 30 18.03 -11.32 8.71
N ASP A 31 17.99 -12.37 9.51
CA ASP A 31 16.78 -13.15 9.75
C ASP A 31 16.10 -12.64 11.03
N LEU A 32 15.04 -11.88 10.83
CA LEU A 32 14.19 -11.30 11.86
C LEU A 32 12.75 -11.83 11.73
N THR A 33 12.60 -13.05 11.22
CA THR A 33 11.31 -13.72 11.08
C THR A 33 10.56 -13.73 12.41
N GLY A 34 9.32 -13.26 12.41
CA GLY A 34 8.47 -13.18 13.59
C GLY A 34 8.90 -12.13 14.64
N ALA A 35 9.85 -11.25 14.32
CA ALA A 35 10.33 -10.25 15.27
C ALA A 35 9.22 -9.34 15.79
N ASN A 36 9.25 -9.01 17.08
CA ASN A 36 8.35 -8.02 17.67
C ASN A 36 9.03 -6.64 17.72
N LEU A 37 8.62 -5.75 16.84
CA LEU A 37 9.09 -4.38 16.71
C LEU A 37 7.99 -3.36 17.00
N THR A 38 6.96 -3.77 17.77
CA THR A 38 5.84 -2.91 18.16
C THR A 38 6.33 -1.60 18.77
N GLY A 39 5.84 -0.47 18.26
CA GLY A 39 6.16 0.87 18.77
C GLY A 39 7.63 1.28 18.68
N SER A 40 8.50 0.49 18.04
CA SER A 40 9.92 0.81 17.92
C SER A 40 10.16 1.98 16.93
N ASN A 41 11.26 2.70 17.13
CA ASN A 41 11.72 3.73 16.22
C ASN A 41 12.76 3.17 15.25
N LEU A 42 12.37 3.02 13.99
CA LEU A 42 13.22 2.57 12.87
C LEU A 42 13.50 3.69 11.87
N THR A 43 13.32 4.94 12.26
CA THR A 43 13.51 6.09 11.36
C THR A 43 14.85 6.01 10.64
N GLY A 44 14.81 5.95 9.30
CA GLY A 44 16.00 5.89 8.46
C GLY A 44 16.81 4.60 8.55
N ALA A 45 16.32 3.57 9.24
CA ALA A 45 16.96 2.26 9.29
C ALA A 45 16.99 1.59 7.90
N ARG A 46 17.89 0.65 7.72
CA ARG A 46 18.06 -0.16 6.51
C ARG A 46 17.74 -1.62 6.82
N LEU A 47 16.76 -2.17 6.12
CA LEU A 47 16.31 -3.57 6.23
C LEU A 47 16.24 -4.20 4.83
N ILE A 48 17.26 -3.94 4.01
CA ILE A 48 17.32 -4.42 2.63
C ILE A 48 17.51 -5.94 2.63
N LYS A 49 16.65 -6.67 1.90
CA LYS A 49 16.68 -8.13 1.80
C LYS A 49 16.59 -8.83 3.16
N THR A 50 16.00 -8.18 4.16
CA THR A 50 15.81 -8.73 5.50
C THR A 50 14.64 -9.71 5.48
N LYS A 51 14.76 -10.83 6.19
CA LYS A 51 13.66 -11.76 6.42
C LYS A 51 12.84 -11.29 7.62
N LEU A 52 11.59 -10.97 7.38
CA LEU A 52 10.67 -10.37 8.35
C LEU A 52 9.27 -11.02 8.31
N ALA A 53 9.16 -12.20 7.69
CA ALA A 53 7.86 -12.86 7.60
C ALA A 53 7.23 -13.00 9.00
N GLY A 54 5.96 -12.56 9.13
CA GLY A 54 5.23 -12.59 10.39
C GLY A 54 5.71 -11.61 11.46
N ALA A 55 6.63 -10.69 11.16
CA ALA A 55 7.07 -9.66 12.10
C ALA A 55 5.94 -8.67 12.43
N VAL A 56 6.02 -8.03 13.60
CA VAL A 56 5.03 -7.06 14.08
C VAL A 56 5.67 -5.68 14.23
N PHE A 57 5.19 -4.71 13.45
CA PHE A 57 5.59 -3.30 13.47
C PHE A 57 4.43 -2.39 13.91
N ASP A 58 3.46 -2.90 14.64
CA ASP A 58 2.30 -2.13 15.04
C ASP A 58 2.73 -0.87 15.80
N LYS A 59 2.20 0.29 15.38
CA LYS A 59 2.54 1.61 15.95
C LYS A 59 4.03 2.00 15.86
N ALA A 60 4.85 1.24 15.16
CA ALA A 60 6.27 1.58 14.97
C ALA A 60 6.43 2.82 14.07
N VAL A 61 7.57 3.49 14.21
CA VAL A 61 7.95 4.63 13.38
C VAL A 61 9.01 4.19 12.38
N LEU A 62 8.62 4.10 11.09
CA LEU A 62 9.48 3.68 9.98
C LEU A 62 9.71 4.82 8.98
N THR A 63 9.61 6.06 9.41
CA THR A 63 9.80 7.21 8.51
C THR A 63 11.16 7.14 7.80
N LYS A 64 11.13 7.15 6.43
CA LYS A 64 12.33 7.03 5.58
C LYS A 64 13.11 5.72 5.74
N THR A 65 12.54 4.70 6.33
CA THR A 65 13.14 3.36 6.41
C THR A 65 13.22 2.72 5.03
N VAL A 66 14.28 1.95 4.77
CA VAL A 66 14.48 1.24 3.50
C VAL A 66 14.29 -0.26 3.73
N LEU A 67 13.24 -0.83 3.12
CA LEU A 67 12.85 -2.24 3.20
C LEU A 67 12.84 -2.90 1.81
N THR A 68 13.69 -2.44 0.89
CA THR A 68 13.68 -2.97 -0.48
C THR A 68 14.04 -4.46 -0.52
N ASP A 69 13.33 -5.21 -1.38
CA ASP A 69 13.51 -6.65 -1.59
C ASP A 69 13.41 -7.49 -0.30
N ALA A 70 12.68 -7.01 0.72
CA ALA A 70 12.49 -7.71 1.99
C ALA A 70 11.39 -8.77 1.91
N GLU A 71 11.50 -9.81 2.73
CA GLU A 71 10.48 -10.86 2.89
C GLU A 71 9.54 -10.45 4.03
N LEU A 72 8.38 -9.88 3.69
CA LEU A 72 7.43 -9.26 4.64
C LEU A 72 6.04 -9.94 4.61
N ALA A 73 5.95 -11.17 4.14
CA ALA A 73 4.67 -11.88 4.11
C ALA A 73 4.09 -12.02 5.54
N ASN A 74 2.77 -11.81 5.67
CA ASN A 74 2.04 -11.88 6.96
C ASN A 74 2.54 -10.89 8.03
N THR A 75 3.18 -9.80 7.66
CA THR A 75 3.68 -8.76 8.58
C THR A 75 2.54 -7.84 9.01
N SER A 76 2.57 -7.38 10.26
CA SER A 76 1.62 -6.37 10.76
C SER A 76 2.28 -4.99 10.89
N PHE A 77 1.64 -3.97 10.27
CA PHE A 77 2.01 -2.56 10.31
C PHE A 77 0.87 -1.68 10.84
N LYS A 78 -0.02 -2.23 11.66
CA LYS A 78 -1.21 -1.50 12.13
C LYS A 78 -0.84 -0.21 12.83
N ALA A 79 -1.47 0.88 12.40
CA ALA A 79 -1.23 2.22 12.92
C ALA A 79 0.24 2.67 12.89
N ALA A 80 1.09 2.04 12.06
CA ALA A 80 2.50 2.42 11.93
C ALA A 80 2.66 3.74 11.15
N GLN A 81 3.76 4.46 11.42
CA GLN A 81 4.18 5.66 10.70
C GLN A 81 5.16 5.27 9.60
N LEU A 82 4.67 5.18 8.36
CA LEU A 82 5.39 4.68 7.19
C LEU A 82 5.72 5.80 6.18
N ASN A 83 5.74 7.07 6.63
CA ASN A 83 5.95 8.20 5.73
C ASN A 83 7.31 8.06 5.01
N TYR A 84 7.28 8.12 3.66
CA TYR A 84 8.48 7.96 2.82
C TYR A 84 9.22 6.63 2.97
N THR A 85 8.62 5.63 3.59
CA THR A 85 9.20 4.27 3.67
C THR A 85 9.31 3.66 2.28
N ASN A 86 10.41 2.98 2.00
CA ASN A 86 10.63 2.33 0.72
C ASN A 86 10.54 0.80 0.86
N PHE A 87 9.44 0.22 0.35
CA PHE A 87 9.19 -1.22 0.30
C PHE A 87 9.47 -1.83 -1.08
N SER A 88 9.95 -1.05 -2.05
CA SER A 88 10.02 -1.49 -3.45
C SER A 88 10.64 -2.89 -3.61
N GLY A 89 9.99 -3.74 -4.42
CA GLY A 89 10.43 -5.11 -4.71
C GLY A 89 10.15 -6.14 -3.61
N SER A 90 9.50 -5.76 -2.51
CA SER A 90 9.28 -6.66 -1.36
C SER A 90 8.07 -7.59 -1.55
N ASP A 91 8.13 -8.76 -0.90
CA ASP A 91 7.00 -9.65 -0.70
C ASP A 91 6.21 -9.20 0.54
N LEU A 92 5.03 -8.63 0.31
CA LEU A 92 4.11 -8.11 1.33
C LEU A 92 2.76 -8.85 1.30
N LYS A 93 2.73 -10.07 0.81
CA LYS A 93 1.50 -10.88 0.79
C LYS A 93 0.87 -10.92 2.16
N THR A 94 -0.45 -10.68 2.18
CA THR A 94 -1.24 -10.71 3.42
C THR A 94 -0.76 -9.77 4.53
N ALA A 95 0.10 -8.80 4.21
CA ALA A 95 0.52 -7.77 5.17
C ALA A 95 -0.66 -6.88 5.58
N ASP A 96 -0.71 -6.46 6.84
CA ASP A 96 -1.78 -5.64 7.39
C ASP A 96 -1.29 -4.22 7.71
N PHE A 97 -1.77 -3.25 6.93
CA PHE A 97 -1.47 -1.82 7.06
C PHE A 97 -2.65 -1.02 7.66
N THR A 98 -3.60 -1.70 8.29
CA THR A 98 -4.81 -1.05 8.85
C THR A 98 -4.44 0.21 9.64
N GLN A 99 -5.05 1.35 9.25
CA GLN A 99 -4.85 2.67 9.88
C GLN A 99 -3.40 3.19 9.85
N ALA A 100 -2.49 2.59 9.08
CA ALA A 100 -1.14 3.10 8.95
C ALA A 100 -1.10 4.42 8.17
N ASN A 101 -0.08 5.23 8.44
CA ASN A 101 0.21 6.43 7.66
C ASN A 101 1.37 6.17 6.71
N ALA A 102 1.06 5.88 5.45
CA ALA A 102 2.02 5.57 4.39
C ALA A 102 2.12 6.72 3.35
N PHE A 103 2.02 7.97 3.82
CA PHE A 103 2.18 9.14 2.96
C PHE A 103 3.52 9.09 2.20
N ARG A 104 3.44 9.16 0.85
CA ARG A 104 4.60 9.05 -0.06
C ARG A 104 5.44 7.78 0.11
N ALA A 105 4.90 6.73 0.68
CA ALA A 105 5.59 5.45 0.73
C ALA A 105 5.71 4.84 -0.67
N LYS A 106 6.75 4.01 -0.87
CA LYS A 106 7.04 3.38 -2.15
C LYS A 106 6.78 1.88 -2.07
N PHE A 107 5.81 1.42 -2.85
CA PHE A 107 5.43 0.02 -3.00
C PHE A 107 5.64 -0.48 -4.44
N ALA A 108 6.43 0.21 -5.25
CA ALA A 108 6.63 -0.20 -6.63
C ALA A 108 7.18 -1.63 -6.74
N ASN A 109 6.62 -2.43 -7.67
CA ASN A 109 7.01 -3.82 -7.90
C ASN A 109 6.87 -4.74 -6.67
N CYS A 110 6.00 -4.40 -5.71
CA CYS A 110 5.72 -5.24 -4.54
C CYS A 110 4.68 -6.32 -4.87
N ASP A 111 4.77 -7.45 -4.17
CA ASP A 111 3.70 -8.43 -4.11
C ASP A 111 2.81 -8.12 -2.89
N LEU A 112 1.64 -7.56 -3.14
CA LEU A 112 0.66 -7.09 -2.16
C LEU A 112 -0.64 -7.92 -2.21
N GLN A 113 -0.58 -9.14 -2.74
CA GLN A 113 -1.76 -10.01 -2.81
C GLN A 113 -2.37 -10.18 -1.42
N PHE A 114 -3.69 -9.99 -1.32
CA PHE A 114 -4.46 -10.10 -0.07
C PHE A 114 -4.01 -9.15 1.05
N ALA A 115 -3.21 -8.15 0.75
CA ALA A 115 -2.82 -7.15 1.75
C ALA A 115 -4.02 -6.31 2.20
N VAL A 116 -4.00 -5.87 3.45
CA VAL A 116 -5.07 -5.05 4.05
C VAL A 116 -4.58 -3.63 4.24
N PHE A 117 -5.24 -2.68 3.56
CA PHE A 117 -5.00 -1.24 3.65
C PHE A 117 -6.24 -0.50 4.20
N TYR A 118 -7.03 -1.15 5.04
CA TYR A 118 -8.24 -0.55 5.60
C TYR A 118 -7.91 0.75 6.37
N LEU A 119 -8.56 1.87 5.98
CA LEU A 119 -8.32 3.20 6.55
C LEU A 119 -6.86 3.68 6.46
N THR A 120 -6.04 3.12 5.58
CA THR A 120 -4.63 3.51 5.42
C THR A 120 -4.52 4.83 4.65
N ASN A 121 -3.63 5.71 5.09
CA ASN A 121 -3.24 6.88 4.29
C ASN A 121 -2.14 6.51 3.30
N LEU A 122 -2.50 6.37 2.02
CA LEU A 122 -1.61 6.12 0.87
C LEU A 122 -1.49 7.36 -0.04
N GLN A 123 -1.77 8.55 0.50
CA GLN A 123 -1.70 9.78 -0.30
C GLN A 123 -0.30 9.94 -0.90
N GLU A 124 -0.26 10.21 -2.22
CA GLU A 124 0.98 10.35 -3.01
C GLU A 124 1.91 9.12 -2.96
N ALA A 125 1.42 7.96 -2.51
CA ALA A 125 2.21 6.72 -2.53
C ALA A 125 2.41 6.22 -3.96
N THR A 126 3.46 5.43 -4.18
CA THR A 126 3.76 4.80 -5.47
C THR A 126 3.51 3.30 -5.37
N LEU A 127 2.56 2.78 -6.16
CA LEU A 127 2.24 1.35 -6.26
C LEU A 127 2.47 0.81 -7.68
N ASP A 128 3.24 1.51 -8.49
CA ASP A 128 3.46 1.14 -9.89
C ASP A 128 3.93 -0.29 -10.04
N SER A 129 3.29 -1.03 -10.97
CA SER A 129 3.60 -2.43 -11.28
C SER A 129 3.52 -3.39 -10.09
N SER A 130 2.84 -3.01 -9.01
CA SER A 130 2.60 -3.89 -7.87
C SER A 130 1.44 -4.85 -8.14
N ASN A 131 1.46 -5.99 -7.44
CA ASN A 131 0.40 -6.97 -7.50
C ASN A 131 -0.49 -6.86 -6.25
N CYS A 132 -1.62 -6.17 -6.39
CA CYS A 132 -2.63 -5.96 -5.35
C CYS A 132 -3.86 -6.86 -5.56
N LEU A 133 -3.67 -8.08 -6.09
CA LEU A 133 -4.75 -9.06 -6.28
C LEU A 133 -5.51 -9.26 -4.96
N GLU A 134 -6.84 -9.07 -4.99
CA GLU A 134 -7.74 -9.23 -3.85
C GLU A 134 -7.31 -8.40 -2.59
N ALA A 135 -6.55 -7.34 -2.76
CA ALA A 135 -6.21 -6.46 -1.65
C ALA A 135 -7.44 -5.68 -1.14
N ASP A 136 -7.52 -5.47 0.17
CA ASP A 136 -8.56 -4.66 0.80
C ASP A 136 -8.07 -3.22 1.00
N LEU A 137 -8.55 -2.31 0.16
CA LEU A 137 -8.28 -0.87 0.19
C LEU A 137 -9.52 -0.07 0.65
N THR A 138 -10.43 -0.72 1.39
CA THR A 138 -11.64 -0.08 1.88
C THR A 138 -11.31 1.17 2.69
N GLN A 139 -11.92 2.30 2.30
CA GLN A 139 -11.72 3.62 2.92
C GLN A 139 -10.25 4.09 2.94
N ALA A 140 -9.36 3.51 2.14
CA ALA A 140 -7.99 4.00 2.02
C ALA A 140 -7.95 5.35 1.29
N ASN A 141 -7.01 6.22 1.68
CA ASN A 141 -6.74 7.46 0.96
C ASN A 141 -5.59 7.27 -0.03
N LEU A 142 -5.93 7.12 -1.31
CA LEU A 142 -5.01 7.00 -2.44
C LEU A 142 -4.97 8.28 -3.29
N SER A 143 -5.39 9.43 -2.74
CA SER A 143 -5.37 10.68 -3.50
C SER A 143 -3.95 11.00 -3.99
N TYR A 144 -3.86 11.37 -5.29
CA TYR A 144 -2.59 11.62 -5.96
C TYR A 144 -1.62 10.43 -6.02
N ALA A 145 -2.05 9.22 -5.68
CA ALA A 145 -1.20 8.02 -5.74
C ALA A 145 -0.89 7.63 -7.19
N TRP A 146 0.22 6.93 -7.37
CA TRP A 146 0.70 6.42 -8.64
C TRP A 146 0.51 4.90 -8.68
N LEU A 147 -0.37 4.44 -9.60
CA LEU A 147 -0.77 3.04 -9.74
C LEU A 147 -0.66 2.58 -11.21
N TYR A 148 0.36 3.05 -11.94
CA TYR A 148 0.59 2.63 -13.32
C TYR A 148 0.84 1.13 -13.39
N ASN A 149 0.14 0.43 -14.31
CA ASN A 149 0.28 -1.01 -14.52
C ASN A 149 0.03 -1.86 -13.26
N THR A 150 -0.65 -1.32 -12.25
CA THR A 150 -0.94 -2.04 -10.99
C THR A 150 -2.01 -3.10 -11.25
N ASN A 151 -1.83 -4.30 -10.70
CA ASN A 151 -2.86 -5.33 -10.70
C ASN A 151 -3.77 -5.18 -9.47
N LEU A 152 -4.99 -4.70 -9.68
CA LEU A 152 -6.06 -4.55 -8.69
C LEU A 152 -7.23 -5.51 -8.98
N HIS A 153 -6.95 -6.65 -9.64
CA HIS A 153 -7.98 -7.65 -9.93
C HIS A 153 -8.64 -8.11 -8.64
N GLU A 154 -9.98 -8.09 -8.62
CA GLU A 154 -10.80 -8.45 -7.44
C GLU A 154 -10.52 -7.63 -6.17
N ALA A 155 -9.77 -6.54 -6.25
CA ALA A 155 -9.51 -5.68 -5.09
C ALA A 155 -10.79 -4.98 -4.59
N VAL A 156 -10.84 -4.71 -3.28
CA VAL A 156 -11.93 -4.00 -2.64
C VAL A 156 -11.50 -2.55 -2.37
N LEU A 157 -12.11 -1.59 -3.07
CA LEU A 157 -11.83 -0.15 -2.96
C LEU A 157 -13.09 0.62 -2.50
N VAL A 158 -13.93 -0.02 -1.72
CA VAL A 158 -15.20 0.56 -1.24
C VAL A 158 -14.92 1.83 -0.43
N TYR A 159 -15.52 2.95 -0.86
CA TYR A 159 -15.31 4.29 -0.29
C TYR A 159 -13.84 4.76 -0.28
N ALA A 160 -12.96 4.17 -1.08
CA ALA A 160 -11.60 4.66 -1.22
C ALA A 160 -11.55 6.06 -1.87
N ASN A 161 -10.61 6.89 -1.45
CA ASN A 161 -10.34 8.17 -2.10
C ASN A 161 -9.23 8.02 -3.13
N LEU A 162 -9.59 8.05 -4.41
CA LEU A 162 -8.70 7.96 -5.57
C LEU A 162 -8.63 9.30 -6.33
N PHE A 163 -8.93 10.43 -5.65
CA PHE A 163 -8.87 11.75 -6.26
C PHE A 163 -7.50 11.98 -6.94
N ASN A 164 -7.52 12.31 -8.24
CA ASN A 164 -6.30 12.55 -9.03
C ASN A 164 -5.28 11.38 -9.03
N ALA A 165 -5.71 10.16 -8.73
CA ALA A 165 -4.85 8.99 -8.80
C ALA A 165 -4.48 8.66 -10.25
N LYS A 166 -3.29 8.15 -10.49
CA LYS A 166 -2.77 7.81 -11.82
C LYS A 166 -2.78 6.28 -11.98
N MET A 167 -3.81 5.80 -12.69
CA MET A 167 -4.14 4.37 -12.80
C MET A 167 -4.07 3.87 -14.26
N ASN A 168 -3.29 4.55 -15.09
CA ASN A 168 -3.16 4.16 -16.50
C ASN A 168 -2.67 2.71 -16.62
N ASN A 169 -3.31 1.93 -17.49
CA ASN A 169 -3.07 0.51 -17.71
C ASN A 169 -3.27 -0.38 -16.46
N ALA A 170 -3.91 0.11 -15.40
CA ALA A 170 -4.21 -0.72 -14.22
C ALA A 170 -5.25 -1.80 -14.57
N ASN A 171 -5.14 -2.96 -13.93
CA ASN A 171 -6.13 -4.01 -14.01
C ASN A 171 -7.08 -3.94 -12.81
N LEU A 172 -8.29 -3.43 -13.03
CA LEU A 172 -9.37 -3.30 -12.04
C LEU A 172 -10.52 -4.29 -12.34
N SER A 173 -10.27 -5.34 -13.15
CA SER A 173 -11.31 -6.29 -13.47
C SER A 173 -11.86 -6.97 -12.22
N ASN A 174 -13.17 -7.08 -12.13
CA ASN A 174 -13.93 -7.56 -10.97
C ASN A 174 -13.71 -6.76 -9.67
N ALA A 175 -13.04 -5.63 -9.70
CA ALA A 175 -12.81 -4.81 -8.49
C ALA A 175 -14.10 -4.15 -8.00
N ASN A 176 -14.21 -3.95 -6.69
CA ASN A 176 -15.33 -3.24 -6.08
C ASN A 176 -14.94 -1.80 -5.70
N LEU A 177 -15.40 -0.84 -6.50
CA LEU A 177 -15.19 0.60 -6.29
C LEU A 177 -16.47 1.31 -5.81
N THR A 178 -17.40 0.58 -5.20
CA THR A 178 -18.66 1.16 -4.71
C THR A 178 -18.39 2.35 -3.81
N GLY A 179 -18.96 3.50 -4.13
CA GLY A 179 -18.81 4.75 -3.38
C GLY A 179 -17.42 5.37 -3.40
N ALA A 180 -16.49 4.85 -4.20
CA ALA A 180 -15.14 5.42 -4.31
C ALA A 180 -15.16 6.81 -4.97
N THR A 181 -14.23 7.68 -4.59
CA THR A 181 -14.01 8.98 -5.24
C THR A 181 -12.88 8.85 -6.25
N LEU A 182 -13.21 8.93 -7.54
CA LEU A 182 -12.24 8.88 -8.66
C LEU A 182 -12.13 10.21 -9.39
N SER A 183 -12.67 11.31 -8.82
CA SER A 183 -12.64 12.61 -9.51
C SER A 183 -11.21 12.95 -9.96
N GLN A 184 -11.08 13.34 -11.26
CA GLN A 184 -9.82 13.65 -11.91
C GLN A 184 -8.81 12.49 -11.98
N ALA A 185 -9.21 11.27 -11.66
CA ALA A 185 -8.33 10.11 -11.81
C ALA A 185 -8.05 9.81 -13.30
N LEU A 186 -6.87 9.27 -13.58
CA LEU A 186 -6.45 8.88 -14.93
C LEU A 186 -6.50 7.36 -15.06
N LEU A 187 -7.45 6.84 -15.86
CA LEU A 187 -7.68 5.42 -16.10
C LEU A 187 -7.51 5.02 -17.58
N GLN A 188 -6.68 5.79 -18.32
CA GLN A 188 -6.49 5.48 -19.73
C GLN A 188 -5.94 4.06 -19.90
N ASN A 189 -6.57 3.30 -20.80
CA ASN A 189 -6.26 1.91 -21.10
C ASN A 189 -6.38 0.95 -19.91
N ALA A 190 -7.05 1.33 -18.82
CA ALA A 190 -7.30 0.45 -17.69
C ALA A 190 -8.32 -0.65 -18.06
N ASN A 191 -8.25 -1.77 -17.37
CA ASN A 191 -9.24 -2.85 -17.49
C ASN A 191 -10.21 -2.78 -16.31
N LEU A 192 -11.45 -2.36 -16.56
CA LEU A 192 -12.54 -2.31 -15.58
C LEU A 192 -13.64 -3.37 -15.85
N ASN A 193 -13.36 -4.40 -16.63
CA ASN A 193 -14.36 -5.42 -16.95
C ASN A 193 -14.96 -6.02 -15.68
N ASN A 194 -16.28 -6.06 -15.59
CA ASN A 194 -17.05 -6.52 -14.42
C ASN A 194 -16.79 -5.72 -13.13
N ALA A 195 -16.14 -4.56 -13.18
CA ALA A 195 -15.96 -3.72 -11.97
C ALA A 195 -17.29 -3.12 -11.51
N MET A 196 -17.44 -2.90 -10.22
CA MET A 196 -18.60 -2.27 -9.60
C MET A 196 -18.25 -0.83 -9.19
N LEU A 197 -19.00 0.15 -9.75
CA LEU A 197 -18.83 1.59 -9.51
C LEU A 197 -20.13 2.25 -8.99
N ASP A 198 -21.07 1.48 -8.42
CA ASP A 198 -22.29 2.10 -7.87
C ASP A 198 -21.93 3.18 -6.85
N LYS A 199 -22.59 4.32 -6.94
CA LYS A 199 -22.36 5.52 -6.09
C LYS A 199 -20.93 6.11 -6.19
N ALA A 200 -20.08 5.66 -7.09
CA ALA A 200 -18.76 6.25 -7.27
C ALA A 200 -18.87 7.69 -7.80
N VAL A 201 -17.91 8.54 -7.43
CA VAL A 201 -17.79 9.91 -7.94
C VAL A 201 -16.71 9.93 -9.00
N LEU A 202 -17.13 10.17 -10.27
CA LEU A 202 -16.30 10.06 -11.48
C LEU A 202 -16.11 11.42 -12.17
N ASP A 203 -16.25 12.52 -11.46
CA ASP A 203 -16.17 13.86 -12.05
C ASP A 203 -14.81 14.06 -12.71
N GLN A 204 -14.82 14.39 -14.02
CA GLN A 204 -13.59 14.60 -14.80
C GLN A 204 -12.63 13.38 -14.82
N THR A 205 -13.11 12.18 -14.51
CA THR A 205 -12.30 10.96 -14.63
C THR A 205 -12.02 10.65 -16.09
N ASP A 206 -10.79 10.31 -16.45
CA ASP A 206 -10.40 9.97 -17.82
C ASP A 206 -10.31 8.45 -18.01
N PHE A 207 -11.29 7.89 -18.73
CA PHE A 207 -11.38 6.47 -19.09
C PHE A 207 -10.96 6.19 -20.54
N LYS A 208 -10.30 7.11 -21.21
CA LYS A 208 -9.96 6.96 -22.63
C LYS A 208 -9.24 5.62 -22.89
N GLY A 209 -9.81 4.82 -23.81
CA GLY A 209 -9.26 3.50 -24.16
C GLY A 209 -9.44 2.42 -23.10
N ALA A 210 -10.13 2.69 -21.97
CA ALA A 210 -10.39 1.68 -20.95
C ALA A 210 -11.38 0.61 -21.45
N SER A 211 -11.16 -0.64 -21.02
CA SER A 211 -12.10 -1.74 -21.25
C SER A 211 -13.11 -1.79 -20.10
N MET A 212 -14.41 -1.72 -20.42
CA MET A 212 -15.49 -1.60 -19.43
C MET A 212 -16.65 -2.57 -19.73
N ASN A 213 -16.34 -3.78 -20.21
CA ASN A 213 -17.37 -4.78 -20.48
C ASN A 213 -18.03 -5.23 -19.18
N PHE A 214 -19.36 -5.15 -19.13
CA PHE A 214 -20.15 -5.50 -17.95
C PHE A 214 -19.80 -4.70 -16.68
N THR A 215 -19.21 -3.54 -16.83
CA THR A 215 -18.95 -2.62 -15.70
C THR A 215 -20.28 -2.08 -15.17
N ASP A 216 -20.51 -2.20 -13.88
CA ASP A 216 -21.71 -1.69 -13.22
C ASP A 216 -21.46 -0.27 -12.68
N PHE A 217 -21.98 0.73 -13.37
CA PHE A 217 -21.92 2.12 -12.92
C PHE A 217 -23.04 2.49 -11.95
N GLY A 218 -24.09 1.66 -11.81
CA GLY A 218 -25.22 1.94 -10.92
C GLY A 218 -25.64 3.40 -10.92
N THR A 219 -25.58 4.04 -9.76
CA THR A 219 -25.91 5.46 -9.56
C THR A 219 -24.67 6.39 -9.51
N ALA A 220 -23.56 6.01 -10.16
CA ALA A 220 -22.35 6.80 -10.18
C ALA A 220 -22.55 8.22 -10.76
N PHE A 221 -21.86 9.21 -10.17
CA PHE A 221 -21.82 10.60 -10.63
C PHE A 221 -20.74 10.75 -11.71
N LYS A 222 -21.13 11.12 -12.95
CA LYS A 222 -20.24 11.09 -14.13
C LYS A 222 -20.02 12.48 -14.76
N THR A 223 -20.09 13.54 -13.99
CA THR A 223 -19.95 14.91 -14.50
C THR A 223 -18.60 15.06 -15.21
N GLU A 224 -18.65 15.43 -16.51
CA GLU A 224 -17.44 15.63 -17.35
C GLU A 224 -16.49 14.41 -17.41
N ALA A 225 -16.96 13.20 -17.09
CA ALA A 225 -16.15 11.99 -17.27
C ALA A 225 -15.91 11.72 -18.77
N ILE A 226 -14.68 11.30 -19.11
CA ILE A 226 -14.22 11.08 -20.48
C ILE A 226 -14.17 9.59 -20.76
N PHE A 227 -14.94 9.10 -21.77
CA PHE A 227 -15.02 7.68 -22.12
C PHE A 227 -14.42 7.34 -23.50
N GLU A 228 -14.07 8.35 -24.34
CA GLU A 228 -13.58 8.19 -25.72
C GLU A 228 -12.22 8.88 -25.94
#